data_434e55b06a9fba2b9b1a67341a07d5b7
#
_entry.id   434e55b06a9fba2b9b1a67341a07d5b7
#
_cell.length_a   1.000
_cell.length_b   1.000
_cell.length_c   1.000
_cell.angle_alpha   90.00
_cell.angle_beta   90.00
_cell.angle_gamma   90.00
#
_symmetry.space_group_name_H-M   'P 1'
#
loop_
_entity.id
_entity.type
_entity.pdbx_description
1 polymer ?
#
loop_
_entity_poly.entity_id
_entity_poly.type
_entity_poly.pdbx_seq_one_letter_code
_entity_poly.pdbx_strand_id
1 'polypeptide(L)'
;MAEITIFQDEAFGVDALLTVINEDHVLPGQIAAAGLFEEQGVAGTVVQIEKDGMTLALVKAAARGSAGQAVIGDKRTLIPFNTVHLPQTFQILADEIQGIRAVGSLTELMQVQAYVARRIEKARRQLDLTHEFQRIGAIMGKVVDADGQSVLFDIFQRFDIKRPKAFSMELNNDDTDVSGKCVEVLDAQEDALGAVTSTGAHAYCGKEYWKKFIAHPKVREPYLGWQAAQALMGDRRQPFEFGGITWERYKGQLGGSAFVPADRAFVVPTGVPELFISAFAPADYMETVNTEGMPYYSKLEMMKFGKGVEGEAQSNPLHLCTRPASVRELTI
;
A
#
# COMPACT_ATOMS: atom_id res chain seq x y z
N MET A 1 13.09 -13.31 41.05
CA MET A 1 13.98 -12.53 40.16
C MET A 1 13.59 -12.90 38.77
N ALA A 2 13.30 -11.93 37.92
CA ALA A 2 13.13 -12.21 36.49
C ALA A 2 14.50 -12.68 35.98
N GLU A 3 14.59 -13.92 35.56
CA GLU A 3 15.83 -14.45 35.00
C GLU A 3 15.88 -14.06 33.52
N ILE A 4 17.00 -13.53 33.08
CA ILE A 4 17.23 -13.14 31.68
C ILE A 4 17.05 -14.34 30.71
N THR A 5 17.16 -15.55 31.24
CA THR A 5 16.90 -16.81 30.56
C THR A 5 15.44 -16.92 30.04
N ILE A 6 14.51 -16.10 30.59
CA ILE A 6 13.12 -16.09 30.09
C ILE A 6 13.04 -15.69 28.62
N PHE A 7 13.94 -14.84 28.15
CA PHE A 7 14.02 -14.43 26.74
C PHE A 7 14.70 -15.46 25.82
N GLN A 8 15.20 -16.59 26.38
CA GLN A 8 15.70 -17.73 25.63
C GLN A 8 14.62 -18.79 25.40
N ASP A 9 13.42 -18.56 25.93
CA ASP A 9 12.27 -19.43 25.68
C ASP A 9 11.89 -19.41 24.20
N GLU A 10 11.42 -20.54 23.65
CA GLU A 10 10.96 -20.69 22.27
C GLU A 10 9.89 -19.64 21.89
N ALA A 11 9.14 -19.14 22.86
CA ALA A 11 8.15 -18.09 22.70
C ALA A 11 8.73 -16.74 22.21
N PHE A 12 10.04 -16.54 22.30
CA PHE A 12 10.75 -15.37 21.78
C PHE A 12 11.65 -15.71 20.59
N GLY A 13 11.53 -16.92 20.05
CA GLY A 13 12.19 -17.31 18.81
C GLY A 13 11.64 -16.53 17.59
N VAL A 14 12.41 -16.48 16.52
CA VAL A 14 12.04 -15.72 15.30
C VAL A 14 10.67 -16.16 14.75
N ASP A 15 10.37 -17.46 14.72
CA ASP A 15 9.10 -17.98 14.20
C ASP A 15 7.89 -17.55 15.06
N ALA A 16 8.06 -17.56 16.41
CA ALA A 16 7.01 -17.09 17.31
C ALA A 16 6.78 -15.59 17.18
N LEU A 17 7.83 -14.79 17.08
CA LEU A 17 7.74 -13.36 16.89
C LEU A 17 7.21 -12.97 15.51
N LEU A 18 7.51 -13.76 14.45
CA LEU A 18 6.89 -13.65 13.13
C LEU A 18 5.37 -13.79 13.21
N THR A 19 4.89 -14.77 13.95
CA THR A 19 3.45 -14.96 14.14
C THR A 19 2.84 -13.74 14.82
N VAL A 20 3.42 -13.28 15.93
CA VAL A 20 2.93 -12.13 16.71
C VAL A 20 2.91 -10.85 15.86
N ILE A 21 3.96 -10.58 15.08
CA ILE A 21 4.04 -9.34 14.29
C ILE A 21 3.11 -9.34 13.07
N ASN A 22 2.77 -10.54 12.53
CA ASN A 22 1.87 -10.67 11.37
C ASN A 22 0.42 -10.99 11.76
N GLU A 23 0.08 -11.09 13.06
CA GLU A 23 -1.31 -11.21 13.50
C GLU A 23 -2.17 -10.03 13.03
N ASP A 24 -3.47 -10.27 12.80
CA ASP A 24 -4.42 -9.28 12.30
C ASP A 24 -4.50 -8.04 13.20
N HIS A 25 -4.18 -6.90 12.63
CA HIS A 25 -4.31 -5.60 13.28
C HIS A 25 -5.15 -4.66 12.44
N VAL A 26 -5.74 -3.65 13.09
CA VAL A 26 -6.47 -2.60 12.38
C VAL A 26 -5.50 -1.86 11.46
N LEU A 27 -5.71 -1.96 10.16
CA LEU A 27 -4.91 -1.28 9.15
C LEU A 27 -5.08 0.24 9.28
N PRO A 28 -4.00 1.01 9.43
CA PRO A 28 -4.07 2.45 9.67
C PRO A 28 -4.46 3.26 8.43
N GLY A 29 -4.38 2.68 7.23
CA GLY A 29 -4.48 3.36 5.95
C GLY A 29 -5.76 3.06 5.16
N GLN A 30 -6.21 4.03 4.37
CA GLN A 30 -7.38 3.87 3.50
C GLN A 30 -7.07 2.95 2.31
N ILE A 31 -5.85 3.01 1.75
CA ILE A 31 -5.41 2.15 0.63
C ILE A 31 -5.27 0.71 1.08
N ALA A 32 -4.67 0.50 2.26
CA ALA A 32 -4.54 -0.83 2.84
C ALA A 32 -5.91 -1.46 3.11
N ALA A 33 -6.85 -0.69 3.69
CA ALA A 33 -8.21 -1.14 3.97
C ALA A 33 -9.03 -1.44 2.69
N ALA A 34 -8.74 -0.73 1.60
CA ALA A 34 -9.38 -0.98 0.30
C ALA A 34 -8.85 -2.23 -0.41
N GLY A 35 -7.76 -2.85 0.06
CA GLY A 35 -7.17 -4.03 -0.58
C GLY A 35 -6.71 -3.78 -2.02
N LEU A 36 -6.29 -2.55 -2.33
CA LEU A 36 -5.92 -2.16 -3.70
C LEU A 36 -4.64 -2.85 -4.18
N PHE A 37 -3.72 -3.15 -3.27
CA PHE A 37 -2.43 -3.76 -3.57
C PHE A 37 -2.46 -5.27 -3.31
N GLU A 38 -2.05 -6.05 -4.31
CA GLU A 38 -1.85 -7.49 -4.17
C GLU A 38 -0.52 -7.75 -3.46
N GLU A 39 -0.55 -8.46 -2.35
CA GLU A 39 0.63 -8.76 -1.54
C GLU A 39 1.26 -10.09 -1.96
N GLN A 40 2.58 -10.10 -2.14
CA GLN A 40 3.33 -11.30 -2.50
C GLN A 40 4.71 -11.33 -1.84
N GLY A 41 5.14 -12.51 -1.40
CA GLY A 41 6.51 -12.75 -0.96
C GLY A 41 7.45 -12.94 -2.17
N VAL A 42 8.70 -12.49 -2.03
CA VAL A 42 9.75 -12.73 -3.01
C VAL A 42 10.99 -13.25 -2.29
N ALA A 43 11.78 -14.12 -2.95
CA ALA A 43 12.96 -14.72 -2.34
C ALA A 43 14.23 -13.83 -2.41
N GLY A 44 14.17 -12.70 -3.10
CA GLY A 44 15.32 -11.82 -3.31
C GLY A 44 15.01 -10.36 -3.05
N THR A 45 16.04 -9.54 -2.88
CA THR A 45 15.93 -8.09 -2.68
C THR A 45 15.68 -7.31 -3.97
N VAL A 46 15.72 -7.98 -5.13
CA VAL A 46 15.46 -7.39 -6.44
C VAL A 46 14.27 -8.07 -7.08
N VAL A 47 13.22 -7.30 -7.32
CA VAL A 47 12.00 -7.76 -8.00
C VAL A 47 12.13 -7.38 -9.47
N GLN A 48 11.97 -8.35 -10.35
CA GLN A 48 11.98 -8.12 -11.80
C GLN A 48 10.55 -8.01 -12.29
N ILE A 49 10.17 -6.85 -12.78
CA ILE A 49 8.85 -6.60 -13.35
C ILE A 49 8.95 -6.70 -14.87
N GLU A 50 8.11 -7.53 -15.45
CA GLU A 50 8.00 -7.62 -16.90
C GLU A 50 7.28 -6.38 -17.45
N LYS A 51 7.95 -5.67 -18.34
CA LYS A 51 7.29 -4.64 -19.16
C LYS A 51 6.62 -5.36 -20.32
N ASP A 52 5.41 -5.83 -20.11
CA ASP A 52 4.62 -6.41 -21.19
C ASP A 52 3.97 -5.32 -22.03
N GLY A 53 4.34 -5.30 -23.30
CA GLY A 53 3.39 -4.87 -24.31
C GLY A 53 2.36 -5.97 -24.46
N MET A 54 1.34 -6.06 -23.59
CA MET A 54 0.25 -7.03 -23.72
C MET A 54 -0.58 -6.69 -24.95
N THR A 55 -0.07 -7.06 -26.12
CA THR A 55 -0.87 -7.15 -27.35
C THR A 55 -1.68 -8.45 -27.28
N LEU A 56 -2.82 -8.40 -26.61
CA LEU A 56 -3.80 -9.46 -26.77
C LEU A 56 -4.34 -9.37 -28.21
N ALA A 57 -3.86 -10.26 -29.08
CA ALA A 57 -4.33 -10.35 -30.46
C ALA A 57 -5.54 -11.30 -30.53
N LEU A 58 -6.57 -10.91 -31.28
CA LEU A 58 -7.67 -11.79 -31.56
C LEU A 58 -7.20 -13.00 -32.40
N VAL A 59 -7.54 -14.20 -31.96
CA VAL A 59 -7.25 -15.42 -32.70
C VAL A 59 -8.22 -15.54 -33.89
N LYS A 60 -7.68 -15.64 -35.10
CA LYS A 60 -8.50 -15.83 -36.31
C LYS A 60 -9.15 -17.22 -36.28
N ALA A 61 -10.44 -17.26 -36.58
CA ALA A 61 -11.13 -18.53 -36.77
C ALA A 61 -10.51 -19.31 -37.94
N ALA A 62 -10.22 -20.58 -37.71
CA ALA A 62 -9.64 -21.47 -38.71
C ALA A 62 -10.50 -22.74 -38.85
N ALA A 63 -10.47 -23.40 -40.00
CA ALA A 63 -11.14 -24.66 -40.20
C ALA A 63 -10.56 -25.74 -39.26
N ARG A 64 -11.41 -26.66 -38.80
CA ARG A 64 -10.96 -27.81 -38.00
C ARG A 64 -9.90 -28.60 -38.77
N GLY A 65 -8.75 -28.85 -38.13
CA GLY A 65 -7.62 -29.55 -38.75
C GLY A 65 -6.57 -28.65 -39.44
N SER A 66 -6.79 -27.33 -39.51
CA SER A 66 -5.77 -26.39 -39.99
C SER A 66 -4.71 -26.13 -38.90
N ALA A 67 -3.50 -25.77 -39.33
CA ALA A 67 -2.44 -25.39 -38.39
C ALA A 67 -2.85 -24.15 -37.58
N GLY A 68 -2.70 -24.20 -36.26
CA GLY A 68 -2.98 -23.07 -35.38
C GLY A 68 -2.00 -21.91 -35.63
N GLN A 69 -2.41 -20.71 -35.28
CA GLN A 69 -1.56 -19.53 -35.30
C GLN A 69 -0.48 -19.68 -34.19
N ALA A 70 0.80 -19.53 -34.55
CA ALA A 70 1.86 -19.60 -33.55
C ALA A 70 1.76 -18.40 -32.60
N VAL A 71 1.76 -18.65 -31.30
CA VAL A 71 1.93 -17.61 -30.28
C VAL A 71 3.39 -17.21 -30.29
N ILE A 72 3.69 -16.07 -30.89
CA ILE A 72 5.04 -15.48 -30.87
C ILE A 72 5.14 -14.77 -29.52
N GLY A 73 6.07 -15.23 -28.67
CA GLY A 73 6.38 -14.53 -27.42
C GLY A 73 7.03 -13.17 -27.73
N ASP A 74 6.42 -12.10 -27.19
CA ASP A 74 6.98 -10.77 -27.27
C ASP A 74 8.35 -10.73 -26.56
N LYS A 75 9.23 -9.81 -27.01
CA LYS A 75 10.51 -9.57 -26.32
C LYS A 75 10.20 -9.00 -24.93
N ARG A 76 10.32 -9.86 -23.93
CA ARG A 76 10.12 -9.47 -22.53
C ARG A 76 11.27 -8.58 -22.08
N THR A 77 10.97 -7.37 -21.64
CA THR A 77 11.96 -6.48 -21.02
C THR A 77 11.73 -6.54 -19.51
N LEU A 78 12.69 -7.11 -18.78
CA LEU A 78 12.66 -7.16 -17.33
C LEU A 78 13.26 -5.88 -16.76
N ILE A 79 12.51 -5.20 -15.92
CA ILE A 79 12.94 -3.99 -15.23
C ILE A 79 13.17 -4.32 -13.76
N PRO A 80 14.41 -4.21 -13.26
CA PRO A 80 14.71 -4.48 -11.86
C PRO A 80 14.29 -3.32 -10.95
N PHE A 81 13.61 -3.66 -9.85
CA PHE A 81 13.33 -2.77 -8.73
C PHE A 81 13.90 -3.36 -7.45
N ASN A 82 14.60 -2.55 -6.68
CA ASN A 82 15.08 -2.96 -5.37
C ASN A 82 13.98 -2.75 -4.32
N THR A 83 13.85 -3.69 -3.40
CA THR A 83 13.01 -3.49 -2.21
C THR A 83 13.63 -2.45 -1.28
N VAL A 84 12.80 -1.78 -0.51
CA VAL A 84 13.22 -0.80 0.48
C VAL A 84 13.43 -1.52 1.82
N HIS A 85 14.51 -1.21 2.55
CA HIS A 85 14.75 -1.76 3.88
C HIS A 85 14.28 -0.78 4.95
N LEU A 86 13.34 -1.21 5.80
CA LEU A 86 12.70 -0.40 6.85
C LEU A 86 12.93 -1.02 8.22
N PRO A 87 14.09 -0.80 8.87
CA PRO A 87 14.36 -1.30 10.22
C PRO A 87 13.78 -0.37 11.29
N GLN A 88 13.26 -0.96 12.36
CA GLN A 88 12.79 -0.28 13.57
C GLN A 88 13.37 -0.98 14.79
N THR A 89 14.25 -0.34 15.52
CA THR A 89 14.85 -0.90 16.75
C THR A 89 14.10 -0.43 17.99
N PHE A 90 14.02 -1.31 18.98
CA PHE A 90 13.49 -1.00 20.30
C PHE A 90 14.29 -1.73 21.38
N GLN A 91 14.26 -1.20 22.59
CA GLN A 91 14.96 -1.81 23.72
C GLN A 91 13.97 -2.06 24.85
N ILE A 92 14.21 -3.12 25.59
CA ILE A 92 13.51 -3.47 26.82
C ILE A 92 14.55 -3.63 27.91
N LEU A 93 14.61 -2.65 28.82
CA LEU A 93 15.60 -2.64 29.88
C LEU A 93 15.11 -3.42 31.11
N ALA A 94 16.05 -3.90 31.90
CA ALA A 94 15.75 -4.63 33.14
C ALA A 94 14.84 -3.82 34.10
N ASP A 95 15.01 -2.49 34.14
CA ASP A 95 14.20 -1.59 34.98
C ASP A 95 12.72 -1.59 34.59
N GLU A 96 12.42 -1.75 33.29
CA GLU A 96 11.04 -1.78 32.78
C GLU A 96 10.31 -3.07 33.20
N ILE A 97 11.08 -4.16 33.41
CA ILE A 97 10.55 -5.46 33.82
C ILE A 97 10.51 -5.57 35.35
N GLN A 98 11.32 -4.81 36.08
CA GLN A 98 11.44 -4.89 37.54
C GLN A 98 10.10 -4.66 38.29
N GLY A 99 9.17 -3.92 37.70
CA GLY A 99 7.82 -3.68 38.23
C GLY A 99 6.81 -4.80 37.93
N ILE A 100 7.17 -5.75 37.08
CA ILE A 100 6.32 -6.88 36.72
C ILE A 100 6.49 -7.94 37.83
N ARG A 101 5.53 -8.02 38.75
CA ARG A 101 5.59 -8.92 39.90
C ARG A 101 5.60 -10.37 39.43
N ALA A 102 6.65 -11.09 39.80
CA ALA A 102 6.71 -12.55 39.70
C ALA A 102 5.76 -13.20 40.69
N VAL A 103 4.62 -13.69 40.21
CA VAL A 103 3.71 -14.53 40.96
C VAL A 103 3.52 -15.83 40.16
N GLY A 104 4.50 -16.73 40.28
CA GLY A 104 4.50 -18.02 39.61
C GLY A 104 5.11 -17.98 38.18
N SER A 105 5.89 -19.00 37.81
CA SER A 105 6.71 -19.03 36.60
C SER A 105 5.96 -18.82 35.27
N LEU A 106 4.80 -19.44 35.10
CA LEU A 106 3.98 -19.31 33.90
C LEU A 106 3.38 -17.91 33.74
N THR A 107 3.01 -17.28 34.83
CA THR A 107 2.42 -15.94 34.84
C THR A 107 3.46 -14.86 34.53
N GLU A 108 4.73 -15.07 34.92
CA GLU A 108 5.84 -14.16 34.62
C GLU A 108 6.17 -14.18 33.13
N LEU A 109 6.30 -15.35 32.53
CA LEU A 109 6.52 -15.51 31.09
C LEU A 109 5.43 -14.80 30.28
N MET A 110 4.16 -15.06 30.59
CA MET A 110 3.03 -14.42 29.87
C MET A 110 3.02 -12.90 29.99
N GLN A 111 3.41 -12.35 31.13
CA GLN A 111 3.48 -10.89 31.32
C GLN A 111 4.62 -10.26 30.52
N VAL A 112 5.77 -10.91 30.47
CA VAL A 112 6.92 -10.46 29.66
C VAL A 112 6.59 -10.56 28.17
N GLN A 113 5.97 -11.66 27.73
CA GLN A 113 5.48 -11.81 26.35
C GLN A 113 4.50 -10.69 25.97
N ALA A 114 3.52 -10.38 26.80
CA ALA A 114 2.58 -9.31 26.56
C ALA A 114 3.26 -7.93 26.48
N TYR A 115 4.34 -7.73 27.27
CA TYR A 115 5.13 -6.49 27.21
C TYR A 115 5.92 -6.38 25.89
N VAL A 116 6.58 -7.45 25.49
CA VAL A 116 7.31 -7.54 24.20
C VAL A 116 6.34 -7.32 23.03
N ALA A 117 5.19 -8.02 23.04
CA ALA A 117 4.18 -7.90 21.99
C ALA A 117 3.71 -6.44 21.80
N ARG A 118 3.52 -5.68 22.88
CA ARG A 118 3.16 -4.25 22.80
C ARG A 118 4.26 -3.39 22.14
N ARG A 119 5.53 -3.72 22.36
CA ARG A 119 6.65 -3.02 21.71
C ARG A 119 6.71 -3.33 20.22
N ILE A 120 6.54 -4.60 19.87
CA ILE A 120 6.46 -5.06 18.48
C ILE A 120 5.26 -4.41 17.77
N GLU A 121 4.09 -4.41 18.38
CA GLU A 121 2.89 -3.76 17.84
C GLU A 121 3.11 -2.26 17.56
N LYS A 122 3.79 -1.55 18.49
CA LYS A 122 4.12 -0.14 18.27
C LYS A 122 5.05 0.05 17.08
N ALA A 123 6.09 -0.78 16.93
CA ALA A 123 6.99 -0.74 15.80
C ALA A 123 6.24 -1.05 14.49
N ARG A 124 5.40 -2.08 14.49
CA ARG A 124 4.56 -2.43 13.35
C ARG A 124 3.66 -1.30 12.90
N ARG A 125 2.97 -0.60 13.79
CA ARG A 125 2.13 0.56 13.45
C ARG A 125 2.90 1.66 12.73
N GLN A 126 4.18 1.84 13.03
CA GLN A 126 5.04 2.79 12.33
C GLN A 126 5.39 2.29 10.92
N LEU A 127 5.65 0.99 10.78
CA LEU A 127 5.88 0.36 9.49
C LEU A 127 4.61 0.44 8.61
N ASP A 128 3.43 0.13 9.17
CA ASP A 128 2.15 0.23 8.46
C ASP A 128 1.89 1.64 7.92
N LEU A 129 2.18 2.67 8.72
CA LEU A 129 2.07 4.06 8.28
C LEU A 129 3.03 4.38 7.13
N THR A 130 4.24 3.83 7.17
CA THR A 130 5.24 4.00 6.11
C THR A 130 4.81 3.27 4.84
N HIS A 131 4.27 2.06 4.96
CA HIS A 131 3.70 1.32 3.82
C HIS A 131 2.56 2.10 3.16
N GLU A 132 1.64 2.66 3.95
CA GLU A 132 0.55 3.46 3.41
C GLU A 132 1.07 4.69 2.64
N PHE A 133 2.08 5.37 3.18
CA PHE A 133 2.74 6.49 2.52
C PHE A 133 3.40 6.09 1.21
N GLN A 134 4.11 4.95 1.19
CA GLN A 134 4.74 4.43 -0.02
C GLN A 134 3.73 3.93 -1.05
N ARG A 135 2.60 3.33 -0.63
CA ARG A 135 1.49 2.93 -1.52
C ARG A 135 0.88 4.14 -2.22
N ILE A 136 0.66 5.25 -1.50
CA ILE A 136 0.24 6.51 -2.12
C ILE A 136 1.30 7.01 -3.10
N GLY A 137 2.58 6.94 -2.74
CA GLY A 137 3.68 7.26 -3.66
C GLY A 137 3.65 6.43 -4.94
N ALA A 138 3.37 5.13 -4.84
CA ALA A 138 3.23 4.25 -5.99
C ALA A 138 2.02 4.62 -6.88
N ILE A 139 0.89 5.01 -6.29
CA ILE A 139 -0.27 5.55 -7.02
C ILE A 139 0.11 6.85 -7.74
N MET A 140 0.82 7.75 -7.07
CA MET A 140 1.30 9.01 -7.67
C MET A 140 2.43 8.80 -8.68
N GLY A 141 2.97 7.57 -8.79
CA GLY A 141 4.05 7.21 -9.71
C GLY A 141 5.45 7.64 -9.25
N LYS A 142 5.60 8.10 -8.01
CA LYS A 142 6.87 8.48 -7.41
C LYS A 142 6.88 8.12 -5.93
N VAL A 143 7.71 7.15 -5.55
CA VAL A 143 7.87 6.75 -4.15
C VAL A 143 9.00 7.56 -3.52
N VAL A 144 8.69 8.20 -2.41
CA VAL A 144 9.63 9.01 -1.63
C VAL A 144 9.83 8.38 -0.26
N ASP A 145 10.95 8.69 0.36
CA ASP A 145 11.27 8.24 1.72
C ASP A 145 10.45 9.00 2.76
N ALA A 146 10.52 8.56 4.00
CA ALA A 146 9.81 9.15 5.16
C ALA A 146 10.14 10.63 5.40
N ASP A 147 11.24 11.15 4.86
CA ASP A 147 11.61 12.57 4.89
C ASP A 147 10.76 13.44 3.95
N GLY A 148 9.95 12.81 3.08
CA GLY A 148 9.09 13.47 2.09
C GLY A 148 9.85 14.14 0.94
N GLN A 149 11.17 13.99 0.83
CA GLN A 149 12.02 14.65 -0.16
C GLN A 149 12.87 13.67 -0.98
N SER A 150 13.51 12.72 -0.31
CA SER A 150 14.38 11.73 -0.95
C SER A 150 13.58 10.77 -1.81
N VAL A 151 13.85 10.75 -3.11
CA VAL A 151 13.17 9.86 -4.06
C VAL A 151 13.79 8.48 -4.00
N LEU A 152 13.03 7.49 -3.56
CA LEU A 152 13.45 6.09 -3.59
C LEU A 152 13.46 5.57 -5.02
N PHE A 153 12.36 5.80 -5.75
CA PHE A 153 12.29 5.54 -7.19
C PHE A 153 11.13 6.31 -7.85
N ASP A 154 11.34 6.67 -9.12
CA ASP A 154 10.29 7.22 -9.99
C ASP A 154 9.87 6.13 -10.97
N ILE A 155 8.59 5.73 -10.88
CA ILE A 155 8.03 4.62 -11.65
C ILE A 155 8.02 4.95 -13.14
N PHE A 156 7.64 6.18 -13.52
CA PHE A 156 7.61 6.60 -14.93
C PHE A 156 9.00 6.60 -15.57
N GLN A 157 10.00 7.08 -14.83
CA GLN A 157 11.39 7.06 -15.28
C GLN A 157 11.93 5.64 -15.44
N ARG A 158 11.60 4.73 -14.48
CA ARG A 158 12.05 3.34 -14.52
C ARG A 158 11.46 2.56 -15.69
N PHE A 159 10.16 2.79 -15.97
CA PHE A 159 9.48 2.17 -17.11
C PHE A 159 9.77 2.86 -18.45
N ASP A 160 10.51 3.97 -18.46
CA ASP A 160 10.72 4.81 -19.64
C ASP A 160 9.39 5.16 -20.33
N ILE A 161 8.46 5.67 -19.53
CA ILE A 161 7.11 6.07 -19.96
C ILE A 161 6.94 7.55 -19.62
N LYS A 162 6.40 8.32 -20.56
CA LYS A 162 6.06 9.72 -20.32
C LYS A 162 4.88 9.81 -19.36
N ARG A 163 5.04 10.57 -18.27
CA ARG A 163 3.95 10.85 -17.32
C ARG A 163 2.78 11.52 -18.06
N PRO A 164 1.54 11.02 -17.92
CA PRO A 164 0.36 11.68 -18.46
C PRO A 164 0.23 13.09 -17.87
N LYS A 165 -0.28 14.03 -18.66
CA LYS A 165 -0.61 15.35 -18.13
C LYS A 165 -1.76 15.23 -17.13
N ALA A 166 -1.69 16.02 -16.06
CA ALA A 166 -2.80 16.15 -15.13
C ALA A 166 -4.03 16.68 -15.87
N PHE A 167 -5.19 16.08 -15.58
CA PHE A 167 -6.46 16.44 -16.19
C PHE A 167 -7.16 17.52 -15.36
N SER A 168 -7.50 18.65 -15.97
CA SER A 168 -8.23 19.71 -15.28
C SER A 168 -9.72 19.40 -15.27
N MET A 169 -10.30 19.32 -14.08
CA MET A 169 -11.74 19.15 -13.90
C MET A 169 -12.50 20.48 -13.95
N GLU A 170 -11.77 21.61 -13.96
CA GLU A 170 -12.31 22.99 -14.03
C GLU A 170 -13.39 23.26 -12.98
N LEU A 171 -13.16 22.78 -11.75
CA LEU A 171 -14.12 22.89 -10.62
C LEU A 171 -14.33 24.31 -10.12
N ASN A 172 -13.62 25.29 -10.68
CA ASN A 172 -13.81 26.71 -10.39
C ASN A 172 -14.86 27.35 -11.30
N ASN A 173 -15.32 26.66 -12.33
CA ASN A 173 -16.33 27.15 -13.28
C ASN A 173 -17.64 26.40 -13.05
N ASP A 174 -18.65 27.07 -12.53
CA ASP A 174 -19.95 26.48 -12.17
C ASP A 174 -20.71 25.86 -13.36
N ASP A 175 -20.39 26.26 -14.59
CA ASP A 175 -21.02 25.76 -15.82
C ASP A 175 -20.35 24.46 -16.34
N THR A 176 -19.23 24.05 -15.78
CA THR A 176 -18.50 22.85 -16.24
C THR A 176 -19.37 21.61 -16.15
N ASP A 177 -19.37 20.81 -17.22
CA ASP A 177 -19.96 19.47 -17.20
C ASP A 177 -19.01 18.48 -16.52
N VAL A 178 -19.08 18.41 -15.20
CA VAL A 178 -18.23 17.51 -14.39
C VAL A 178 -18.51 16.04 -14.72
N SER A 179 -19.75 15.68 -15.08
CA SER A 179 -20.09 14.30 -15.46
C SER A 179 -19.44 13.92 -16.78
N GLY A 180 -19.48 14.80 -17.79
CA GLY A 180 -18.77 14.59 -19.05
C GLY A 180 -17.25 14.47 -18.86
N LYS A 181 -16.67 15.31 -17.99
CA LYS A 181 -15.25 15.20 -17.64
C LYS A 181 -14.89 13.89 -16.93
N CYS A 182 -15.78 13.33 -16.10
CA CYS A 182 -15.57 11.99 -15.53
C CYS A 182 -15.48 10.93 -16.63
N VAL A 183 -16.34 10.98 -17.66
CA VAL A 183 -16.30 10.06 -18.79
C VAL A 183 -14.97 10.19 -19.54
N GLU A 184 -14.51 11.41 -19.85
CA GLU A 184 -13.21 11.63 -20.49
C GLU A 184 -12.03 11.04 -19.69
N VAL A 185 -12.09 11.10 -18.36
CA VAL A 185 -11.08 10.50 -17.48
C VAL A 185 -11.12 8.98 -17.57
N LEU A 186 -12.31 8.37 -17.58
CA LEU A 186 -12.49 6.93 -17.70
C LEU A 186 -12.04 6.41 -19.08
N ASP A 187 -12.43 7.09 -20.15
CA ASP A 187 -11.97 6.75 -21.52
C ASP A 187 -10.44 6.77 -21.62
N ALA A 188 -9.82 7.84 -21.09
CA ALA A 188 -8.38 7.96 -21.05
C ALA A 188 -7.71 6.88 -20.16
N GLN A 189 -8.39 6.38 -19.16
CA GLN A 189 -7.94 5.27 -18.31
C GLN A 189 -7.99 3.93 -19.05
N GLU A 190 -9.09 3.67 -19.74
CA GLU A 190 -9.30 2.49 -20.57
C GLU A 190 -8.30 2.42 -21.73
N ASP A 191 -8.08 3.55 -22.41
CA ASP A 191 -7.04 3.66 -23.45
C ASP A 191 -5.64 3.28 -22.93
N ALA A 192 -5.32 3.66 -21.70
CA ALA A 192 -4.03 3.35 -21.09
C ALA A 192 -3.92 1.89 -20.60
N LEU A 193 -5.05 1.25 -20.27
CA LEU A 193 -5.11 -0.17 -19.92
C LEU A 193 -5.03 -1.05 -21.16
N GLY A 194 -5.50 -0.56 -22.31
CA GLY A 194 -5.51 -1.29 -23.58
C GLY A 194 -6.47 -2.47 -23.57
N ALA A 195 -5.96 -3.69 -23.71
CA ALA A 195 -6.79 -4.88 -23.78
C ALA A 195 -7.30 -5.38 -22.41
N VAL A 196 -6.83 -4.82 -21.33
CA VAL A 196 -7.25 -5.19 -19.96
C VAL A 196 -8.39 -4.29 -19.53
N THR A 197 -9.48 -4.88 -19.07
CA THR A 197 -10.66 -4.15 -18.61
C THR A 197 -10.62 -3.95 -17.10
N SER A 198 -11.03 -2.76 -16.63
CA SER A 198 -11.28 -2.49 -15.21
C SER A 198 -12.73 -2.82 -14.85
N THR A 199 -12.99 -3.10 -13.59
CA THR A 199 -14.37 -3.26 -13.06
C THR A 199 -14.95 -1.97 -12.52
N GLY A 200 -14.15 -0.92 -12.40
CA GLY A 200 -14.55 0.40 -11.91
C GLY A 200 -13.36 1.32 -11.74
N ALA A 201 -13.62 2.49 -11.19
CA ALA A 201 -12.60 3.48 -10.89
C ALA A 201 -12.81 4.10 -9.49
N HIS A 202 -11.72 4.33 -8.77
CA HIS A 202 -11.75 4.95 -7.44
C HIS A 202 -10.85 6.19 -7.42
N ALA A 203 -11.35 7.30 -6.88
CA ALA A 203 -10.65 8.57 -6.80
C ALA A 203 -10.28 8.91 -5.35
N TYR A 204 -9.00 9.03 -5.07
CA TYR A 204 -8.47 9.50 -3.79
C TYR A 204 -8.22 11.00 -3.86
N CYS A 205 -9.02 11.78 -3.13
CA CYS A 205 -9.05 13.24 -3.22
C CYS A 205 -8.30 13.90 -2.07
N GLY A 206 -7.50 14.90 -2.38
CA GLY A 206 -6.95 15.83 -1.41
C GLY A 206 -8.05 16.73 -0.80
N LYS A 207 -7.74 17.37 0.32
CA LYS A 207 -8.71 18.13 1.14
C LYS A 207 -9.39 19.27 0.39
N GLU A 208 -8.63 20.07 -0.35
CA GLU A 208 -9.18 21.23 -1.05
C GLU A 208 -9.90 20.82 -2.34
N TYR A 209 -9.34 19.80 -3.04
CA TYR A 209 -10.00 19.20 -4.19
C TYR A 209 -11.39 18.68 -3.81
N TRP A 210 -11.47 17.87 -2.74
CA TRP A 210 -12.74 17.32 -2.25
C TRP A 210 -13.77 18.40 -1.92
N LYS A 211 -13.35 19.47 -1.23
CA LYS A 211 -14.25 20.58 -0.90
C LYS A 211 -14.86 21.24 -2.14
N LYS A 212 -14.02 21.51 -3.15
CA LYS A 212 -14.48 22.12 -4.41
C LYS A 212 -15.37 21.18 -5.20
N PHE A 213 -15.01 19.90 -5.26
CA PHE A 213 -15.79 18.87 -5.95
C PHE A 213 -17.22 18.77 -5.41
N ILE A 214 -17.40 18.60 -4.09
CA ILE A 214 -18.74 18.49 -3.49
C ILE A 214 -19.51 19.83 -3.45
N ALA A 215 -18.82 20.96 -3.57
CA ALA A 215 -19.45 22.28 -3.62
C ALA A 215 -19.92 22.67 -5.01
N HIS A 216 -19.35 22.02 -6.06
CA HIS A 216 -19.71 22.32 -7.46
C HIS A 216 -21.21 22.11 -7.72
N PRO A 217 -21.95 23.05 -8.36
CA PRO A 217 -23.40 22.98 -8.52
C PRO A 217 -23.90 21.66 -9.11
N LYS A 218 -23.23 21.13 -10.13
CA LYS A 218 -23.59 19.87 -10.81
C LYS A 218 -23.38 18.62 -9.95
N VAL A 219 -22.53 18.67 -8.92
CA VAL A 219 -22.21 17.55 -8.01
C VAL A 219 -22.97 17.67 -6.69
N ARG A 220 -23.29 18.91 -6.26
CA ARG A 220 -23.88 19.18 -4.95
C ARG A 220 -25.23 18.53 -4.74
N GLU A 221 -26.11 18.56 -5.73
CA GLU A 221 -27.45 18.00 -5.61
C GLU A 221 -27.41 16.45 -5.47
N PRO A 222 -26.73 15.69 -6.34
CA PRO A 222 -26.50 14.26 -6.15
C PRO A 222 -25.84 13.92 -4.83
N TYR A 223 -24.84 14.72 -4.40
CA TYR A 223 -24.14 14.52 -3.14
C TYR A 223 -25.05 14.68 -1.91
N LEU A 224 -25.93 15.68 -1.90
CA LEU A 224 -26.90 15.88 -0.81
C LEU A 224 -27.93 14.75 -0.77
N GLY A 225 -28.40 14.27 -1.92
CA GLY A 225 -29.28 13.10 -2.03
C GLY A 225 -28.62 11.84 -1.46
N TRP A 226 -27.37 11.60 -1.83
CA TRP A 226 -26.57 10.49 -1.30
C TRP A 226 -26.37 10.61 0.23
N GLN A 227 -26.02 11.81 0.76
CA GLN A 227 -25.89 12.02 2.20
C GLN A 227 -27.19 11.74 2.97
N ALA A 228 -28.34 12.14 2.43
CA ALA A 228 -29.63 11.88 3.04
C ALA A 228 -29.92 10.36 3.12
N ALA A 229 -29.61 9.60 2.05
CA ALA A 229 -29.73 8.15 2.05
C ALA A 229 -28.78 7.48 3.05
N GLN A 230 -27.54 7.92 3.12
CA GLN A 230 -26.53 7.41 4.07
C GLN A 230 -26.91 7.73 5.54
N ALA A 231 -27.50 8.87 5.80
CA ALA A 231 -27.99 9.22 7.14
C ALA A 231 -29.06 8.25 7.65
N LEU A 232 -29.88 7.71 6.75
CA LEU A 232 -30.86 6.66 7.05
C LEU A 232 -30.22 5.29 7.29
N MET A 233 -29.10 5.02 6.64
CA MET A 233 -28.33 3.77 6.80
C MET A 233 -27.35 3.77 7.98
N GLY A 234 -27.12 4.91 8.64
CA GLY A 234 -26.32 5.03 9.85
C GLY A 234 -24.82 5.22 9.64
N ASP A 235 -24.27 5.04 8.43
CA ASP A 235 -22.85 5.24 8.14
C ASP A 235 -22.61 6.45 7.23
N ARG A 236 -21.90 7.47 7.76
CA ARG A 236 -21.59 8.73 7.07
C ARG A 236 -20.21 8.75 6.40
N ARG A 237 -19.51 7.62 6.32
CA ARG A 237 -18.12 7.56 5.89
C ARG A 237 -17.92 6.88 4.54
N GLN A 238 -18.98 6.40 3.92
CA GLN A 238 -18.88 5.66 2.65
C GLN A 238 -18.44 6.59 1.51
N PRO A 239 -17.68 6.04 0.54
CA PRO A 239 -17.31 6.74 -0.67
C PRO A 239 -18.54 7.15 -1.48
N PHE A 240 -18.46 8.31 -2.16
CA PHE A 240 -19.54 8.87 -2.98
C PHE A 240 -19.37 8.49 -4.44
N GLU A 241 -20.38 7.90 -5.05
CA GLU A 241 -20.36 7.55 -6.47
C GLU A 241 -20.93 8.67 -7.34
N PHE A 242 -20.13 9.12 -8.32
CA PHE A 242 -20.53 10.14 -9.27
C PHE A 242 -19.76 9.98 -10.59
N GLY A 243 -20.47 10.06 -11.73
CA GLY A 243 -19.86 9.98 -13.07
C GLY A 243 -19.13 8.67 -13.34
N GLY A 244 -19.57 7.54 -12.75
CA GLY A 244 -18.93 6.23 -12.89
C GLY A 244 -17.65 6.04 -12.07
N ILE A 245 -17.31 7.02 -11.20
CA ILE A 245 -16.14 7.01 -10.33
C ILE A 245 -16.59 7.02 -8.87
N THR A 246 -15.97 6.20 -8.03
CA THR A 246 -16.16 6.22 -6.59
C THR A 246 -15.19 7.21 -5.97
N TRP A 247 -15.71 8.31 -5.41
CA TRP A 247 -14.91 9.40 -4.86
C TRP A 247 -14.77 9.30 -3.36
N GLU A 248 -13.54 9.40 -2.86
CA GLU A 248 -13.25 9.36 -1.44
C GLU A 248 -12.22 10.44 -1.07
N ARG A 249 -12.49 11.14 0.05
CA ARG A 249 -11.48 12.04 0.60
C ARG A 249 -10.41 11.22 1.32
N TYR A 250 -9.17 11.34 0.87
CA TYR A 250 -8.04 10.76 1.56
C TYR A 250 -7.68 11.56 2.82
N LYS A 251 -7.53 10.85 3.95
CA LYS A 251 -7.33 11.48 5.28
C LYS A 251 -5.92 11.30 5.83
N GLY A 252 -5.09 10.44 5.22
CA GLY A 252 -3.73 10.16 5.69
C GLY A 252 -2.85 11.40 5.68
N GLN A 253 -2.23 11.67 6.81
CA GLN A 253 -1.29 12.77 7.01
C GLN A 253 -0.27 12.42 8.09
N LEU A 254 0.93 12.97 7.98
CA LEU A 254 1.98 12.86 8.99
C LEU A 254 2.58 14.24 9.26
N GLY A 255 2.65 14.64 10.54
CA GLY A 255 3.26 15.93 10.90
C GLY A 255 2.61 17.15 10.25
N GLY A 256 1.32 17.09 9.89
CA GLY A 256 0.60 18.16 9.20
C GLY A 256 0.75 18.15 7.68
N SER A 257 1.59 17.28 7.12
CA SER A 257 1.72 17.07 5.68
C SER A 257 0.77 15.96 5.23
N ALA A 258 -0.13 16.27 4.30
CA ALA A 258 -1.04 15.27 3.72
C ALA A 258 -0.29 14.39 2.70
N PHE A 259 -0.61 13.10 2.67
CA PHE A 259 0.02 12.17 1.71
C PHE A 259 -0.46 12.43 0.28
N VAL A 260 -1.72 12.81 0.10
CA VAL A 260 -2.25 13.27 -1.19
C VAL A 260 -2.25 14.80 -1.20
N PRO A 261 -1.67 15.46 -2.24
CA PRO A 261 -1.66 16.92 -2.35
C PRO A 261 -3.08 17.50 -2.24
N ALA A 262 -3.22 18.63 -1.51
CA ALA A 262 -4.51 19.14 -1.13
C ALA A 262 -5.42 19.51 -2.32
N ASP A 263 -4.84 19.98 -3.42
CA ASP A 263 -5.49 20.48 -4.63
C ASP A 263 -5.62 19.42 -5.75
N ARG A 264 -5.30 18.15 -5.45
CA ARG A 264 -5.24 17.05 -6.41
C ARG A 264 -6.15 15.90 -6.04
N ALA A 265 -6.50 15.10 -7.05
CA ALA A 265 -7.05 13.77 -6.87
C ALA A 265 -6.38 12.78 -7.82
N PHE A 266 -6.37 11.51 -7.44
CA PHE A 266 -5.81 10.43 -8.26
C PHE A 266 -6.88 9.38 -8.47
N VAL A 267 -7.25 9.17 -9.74
CA VAL A 267 -8.20 8.14 -10.14
C VAL A 267 -7.45 6.88 -10.52
N VAL A 268 -7.75 5.80 -9.83
CA VAL A 268 -7.15 4.49 -10.05
C VAL A 268 -8.18 3.52 -10.59
N PRO A 269 -7.86 2.69 -11.58
CA PRO A 269 -8.76 1.62 -12.01
C PRO A 269 -8.79 0.52 -10.95
N THR A 270 -9.95 -0.09 -10.74
CA THR A 270 -10.15 -1.19 -9.80
C THR A 270 -10.45 -2.49 -10.52
N GLY A 271 -10.16 -3.64 -9.87
CA GLY A 271 -10.39 -4.97 -10.43
C GLY A 271 -9.49 -5.35 -11.61
N VAL A 272 -8.36 -4.65 -11.76
CA VAL A 272 -7.31 -5.01 -12.74
C VAL A 272 -6.27 -5.84 -12.03
N PRO A 273 -6.08 -7.13 -12.40
CA PRO A 273 -5.09 -8.00 -11.77
C PRO A 273 -3.66 -7.45 -11.90
N GLU A 274 -2.85 -7.63 -10.86
CA GLU A 274 -1.43 -7.27 -10.82
C GLU A 274 -1.13 -5.80 -11.16
N LEU A 275 -2.13 -4.91 -11.11
CA LEU A 275 -1.94 -3.49 -11.38
C LEU A 275 -1.14 -2.82 -10.28
N PHE A 276 -1.51 -3.09 -9.04
CA PHE A 276 -0.82 -2.60 -7.86
C PHE A 276 -0.29 -3.78 -7.06
N ILE A 277 1.01 -3.86 -6.90
CA ILE A 277 1.67 -4.94 -6.18
C ILE A 277 2.44 -4.43 -4.97
N SER A 278 2.41 -5.22 -3.90
CA SER A 278 3.26 -5.07 -2.72
C SER A 278 4.12 -6.32 -2.62
N ALA A 279 5.37 -6.26 -3.09
CA ALA A 279 6.30 -7.36 -2.95
C ALA A 279 7.12 -7.19 -1.67
N PHE A 280 7.28 -8.28 -0.90
CA PHE A 280 8.05 -8.28 0.34
C PHE A 280 9.26 -9.19 0.20
N ALA A 281 10.46 -8.65 0.43
CA ALA A 281 11.70 -9.43 0.48
C ALA A 281 11.92 -10.01 1.87
N PRO A 282 12.72 -11.11 1.99
CA PRO A 282 13.11 -11.65 3.28
C PRO A 282 13.91 -10.63 4.10
N ALA A 283 13.90 -10.81 5.42
CA ALA A 283 14.73 -10.04 6.33
C ALA A 283 16.23 -10.31 6.07
N ASP A 284 17.09 -9.43 6.55
CA ASP A 284 18.54 -9.57 6.50
C ASP A 284 19.12 -10.44 7.65
N TYR A 285 18.27 -11.29 8.25
CA TYR A 285 18.68 -12.27 9.24
C TYR A 285 19.21 -13.55 8.57
N MET A 286 20.19 -14.22 9.22
CA MET A 286 20.74 -15.49 8.70
C MET A 286 19.66 -16.58 8.58
N GLU A 287 18.66 -16.56 9.45
CA GLU A 287 17.55 -17.52 9.49
C GLU A 287 16.58 -17.36 8.32
N THR A 288 16.53 -16.19 7.71
CA THR A 288 15.60 -15.86 6.60
C THR A 288 16.24 -15.88 5.22
N VAL A 289 17.51 -16.26 5.13
CA VAL A 289 18.22 -16.36 3.84
C VAL A 289 17.57 -17.40 2.94
N ASN A 290 17.26 -17.03 1.70
CA ASN A 290 16.60 -17.87 0.68
C ASN A 290 15.19 -18.34 1.06
N THR A 291 14.52 -17.66 1.97
CA THR A 291 13.09 -17.89 2.25
C THR A 291 12.22 -16.93 1.43
N GLU A 292 10.95 -17.25 1.31
CA GLU A 292 9.96 -16.32 0.78
C GLU A 292 9.73 -15.19 1.76
N GLY A 293 9.73 -13.95 1.25
CA GLY A 293 9.57 -12.75 2.07
C GLY A 293 8.18 -12.63 2.68
N MET A 294 8.13 -12.15 3.93
CA MET A 294 6.90 -11.83 4.66
C MET A 294 6.79 -10.32 4.89
N PRO A 295 5.58 -9.81 5.12
CA PRO A 295 5.38 -8.37 5.31
C PRO A 295 6.18 -7.77 6.46
N TYR A 296 6.30 -8.49 7.57
CA TYR A 296 7.00 -8.02 8.77
C TYR A 296 7.85 -9.12 9.38
N TYR A 297 8.96 -8.70 9.96
CA TYR A 297 9.87 -9.55 10.72
C TYR A 297 10.17 -8.92 12.07
N SER A 298 10.41 -9.75 13.08
CA SER A 298 10.90 -9.27 14.37
C SER A 298 11.88 -10.27 14.97
N LYS A 299 12.94 -9.74 15.58
CA LYS A 299 13.97 -10.53 16.29
C LYS A 299 14.36 -9.83 17.57
N LEU A 300 14.69 -10.63 18.58
CA LEU A 300 15.19 -10.16 19.87
C LEU A 300 16.60 -10.70 20.12
N GLU A 301 17.48 -9.86 20.60
CA GLU A 301 18.83 -10.25 21.04
C GLU A 301 19.12 -9.74 22.44
N MET A 302 19.94 -10.48 23.20
CA MET A 302 20.36 -10.10 24.54
C MET A 302 21.39 -8.98 24.49
N MET A 303 21.17 -7.91 25.23
CA MET A 303 22.13 -6.83 25.38
C MET A 303 23.36 -7.29 26.14
N LYS A 304 24.52 -6.66 25.86
CA LYS A 304 25.76 -6.88 26.62
C LYS A 304 25.52 -6.69 28.12
N PHE A 305 26.15 -7.57 28.92
CA PHE A 305 26.04 -7.59 30.39
C PHE A 305 24.65 -7.91 30.94
N GLY A 306 23.73 -8.46 30.13
CA GLY A 306 22.40 -8.83 30.59
C GLY A 306 21.56 -7.65 31.07
N LYS A 307 21.77 -6.44 30.53
CA LYS A 307 21.05 -5.23 30.92
C LYS A 307 19.61 -5.16 30.40
N GLY A 308 19.24 -6.08 29.52
CA GLY A 308 17.95 -6.14 28.87
C GLY A 308 18.04 -6.88 27.55
N VAL A 309 17.03 -6.69 26.70
CA VAL A 309 17.00 -7.19 25.33
C VAL A 309 16.86 -6.00 24.36
N GLU A 310 17.49 -6.14 23.22
CA GLU A 310 17.31 -5.28 22.06
C GLU A 310 16.46 -6.03 21.04
N GLY A 311 15.42 -5.37 20.54
CA GLY A 311 14.55 -5.91 19.54
C GLY A 311 14.62 -5.09 18.26
N GLU A 312 14.45 -5.78 17.16
CA GLU A 312 14.26 -5.17 15.85
C GLU A 312 12.96 -5.68 15.23
N ALA A 313 12.21 -4.77 14.66
CA ALA A 313 11.12 -5.07 13.75
C ALA A 313 11.46 -4.47 12.39
N GLN A 314 11.36 -5.24 11.33
CA GLN A 314 11.68 -4.75 9.99
C GLN A 314 10.67 -5.20 8.95
N SER A 315 10.62 -4.45 7.86
CA SER A 315 9.89 -4.79 6.65
C SER A 315 10.71 -4.41 5.42
N ASN A 316 10.62 -5.22 4.37
CA ASN A 316 11.39 -5.00 3.14
C ASN A 316 10.45 -4.90 1.92
N PRO A 317 9.58 -3.86 1.86
CA PRO A 317 8.57 -3.74 0.83
C PRO A 317 9.10 -3.18 -0.50
N LEU A 318 8.36 -3.49 -1.55
CA LEU A 318 8.32 -2.74 -2.80
C LEU A 318 6.86 -2.54 -3.18
N HIS A 319 6.38 -1.29 -3.14
CA HIS A 319 5.04 -0.94 -3.59
C HIS A 319 5.12 -0.33 -4.99
N LEU A 320 4.41 -0.91 -5.95
CA LEU A 320 4.54 -0.54 -7.35
C LEU A 320 3.20 -0.55 -8.08
N CYS A 321 3.01 0.39 -9.00
CA CYS A 321 2.00 0.33 -10.05
C CYS A 321 2.66 -0.18 -11.34
N THR A 322 2.22 -1.31 -11.87
CA THR A 322 2.79 -1.93 -13.07
C THR A 322 2.42 -1.20 -14.35
N ARG A 323 1.29 -0.45 -14.34
CA ARG A 323 0.80 0.35 -15.47
C ARG A 323 0.53 1.79 -15.05
N PRO A 324 1.57 2.58 -14.74
CA PRO A 324 1.40 3.90 -14.13
C PRO A 324 0.64 4.90 -15.01
N ALA A 325 0.59 4.68 -16.33
CA ALA A 325 -0.17 5.52 -17.26
C ALA A 325 -1.70 5.36 -17.09
N SER A 326 -2.19 4.27 -16.46
CA SER A 326 -3.62 4.08 -16.20
C SER A 326 -4.13 4.91 -15.01
N VAL A 327 -3.24 5.36 -14.15
CA VAL A 327 -3.61 6.28 -13.06
C VAL A 327 -3.72 7.70 -13.60
N ARG A 328 -4.84 8.37 -13.32
CA ARG A 328 -5.09 9.74 -13.77
C ARG A 328 -5.00 10.73 -12.63
N GLU A 329 -4.10 11.69 -12.76
CA GLU A 329 -3.99 12.81 -11.86
C GLU A 329 -4.97 13.90 -12.27
N LEU A 330 -5.82 14.34 -11.33
CA LEU A 330 -6.82 15.40 -11.54
C LEU A 330 -6.43 16.67 -10.79
N THR A 331 -6.70 17.81 -11.40
CA THR A 331 -6.55 19.14 -10.81
C THR A 331 -7.90 19.86 -10.76
N ILE A 332 -7.96 20.87 -9.90
CA ILE A 332 -9.14 21.72 -9.71
C ILE A 332 -9.45 22.54 -10.97
#